data_db6d074b8e3b2a1488eb4185a2bdb31b
#
_entry.id   db6d074b8e3b2a1488eb4185a2bdb31b
#
_cell.length_a   1.000
_cell.length_b   1.000
_cell.length_c   1.000
_cell.angle_alpha   90.00
_cell.angle_beta   90.00
_cell.angle_gamma   90.00
#
_symmetry.space_group_name_H-M   'P 1'
#
loop_
_entity.id
_entity.type
_entity.pdbx_description
1 polymer ?
#
loop_
_entity_poly.entity_id
_entity_poly.type
_entity_poly.pdbx_seq_one_letter_code
_entity_poly.pdbx_strand_id
1 'polypeptide(L)'
;MTVDELIASVANDTEPPASLSEGAQALWHLKKGNWEESHNIAQDLHTPMGSWIHGLLHVIEGDQGNANYWFAKAGKPSCRLADADALWAQIAAVVSR
;
A
#
# COMPACT_ATOMS: atom_id res chain seq x y z
N MET A 1 -7.67 13.65 0.70
CA MET A 1 -6.31 13.93 0.15
C MET A 1 -6.19 13.21 -1.19
N THR A 2 -5.70 13.89 -2.21
CA THR A 2 -5.47 13.29 -3.54
C THR A 2 -4.19 12.45 -3.54
N VAL A 3 -4.00 11.66 -4.60
CA VAL A 3 -2.74 10.90 -4.77
C VAL A 3 -1.55 11.85 -4.83
N ASP A 4 -1.66 12.96 -5.55
CA ASP A 4 -0.58 13.95 -5.66
C ASP A 4 -0.27 14.59 -4.30
N GLU A 5 -1.27 14.88 -3.51
CA GLU A 5 -1.09 15.40 -2.15
C GLU A 5 -0.43 14.37 -1.23
N LEU A 6 -0.79 13.09 -1.38
CA LEU A 6 -0.17 12.01 -0.62
C LEU A 6 1.31 11.89 -0.97
N ILE A 7 1.65 11.93 -2.26
CA ILE A 7 3.04 11.89 -2.72
C ILE A 7 3.82 13.10 -2.20
N ALA A 8 3.22 14.29 -2.25
CA ALA A 8 3.86 15.50 -1.75
C ALA A 8 4.11 15.41 -0.23
N SER A 9 3.16 14.86 0.52
CA SER A 9 3.34 14.64 1.95
C SER A 9 4.51 13.70 2.25
N VAL A 10 4.63 12.61 1.50
CA VAL A 10 5.78 11.69 1.65
C VAL A 10 7.10 12.41 1.44
N ALA A 11 7.16 13.34 0.47
CA ALA A 11 8.38 14.07 0.17
C ALA A 11 8.71 15.14 1.23
N ASN A 12 7.72 15.75 1.85
CA ASN A 12 7.88 16.94 2.68
C ASN A 12 7.69 16.71 4.18
N ASP A 13 6.96 15.68 4.57
CA ASP A 13 6.63 15.43 5.98
C ASP A 13 7.49 14.30 6.54
N THR A 14 7.76 14.32 7.85
CA THR A 14 8.50 13.26 8.53
C THR A 14 7.58 12.14 9.00
N GLU A 15 6.29 12.43 9.14
CA GLU A 15 5.27 11.49 9.59
C GLU A 15 4.02 11.67 8.74
N PRO A 16 3.19 10.61 8.61
CA PRO A 16 1.96 10.75 7.85
C PRO A 16 0.96 11.67 8.59
N PRO A 17 0.18 12.47 7.85
CA PRO A 17 -0.88 13.26 8.47
C PRO A 17 -1.84 12.39 9.29
N ALA A 18 -2.21 12.86 10.47
CA ALA A 18 -3.08 12.11 11.38
C ALA A 18 -4.48 11.84 10.81
N SER A 19 -4.90 12.63 9.83
CA SER A 19 -6.20 12.50 9.19
C SER A 19 -6.30 11.35 8.18
N LEU A 20 -5.18 10.71 7.82
CA LEU A 20 -5.19 9.61 6.85
C LEU A 20 -5.85 8.37 7.42
N SER A 21 -6.60 7.65 6.58
CA SER A 21 -7.08 6.31 6.91
C SER A 21 -5.91 5.36 7.10
N GLU A 22 -6.15 4.22 7.74
CA GLU A 22 -5.09 3.22 7.95
C GLU A 22 -4.48 2.73 6.64
N GLY A 23 -5.31 2.51 5.60
CA GLY A 23 -4.80 2.13 4.28
C GLY A 23 -3.90 3.19 3.67
N ALA A 24 -4.29 4.45 3.78
CA ALA A 24 -3.49 5.57 3.27
C ALA A 24 -2.18 5.71 4.06
N GLN A 25 -2.21 5.49 5.37
CA GLN A 25 -1.00 5.50 6.20
C GLN A 25 -0.03 4.39 5.78
N ALA A 26 -0.54 3.19 5.51
CA ALA A 26 0.29 2.09 5.04
C ALA A 26 0.99 2.45 3.71
N LEU A 27 0.25 3.03 2.77
CA LEU A 27 0.82 3.46 1.50
C LEU A 27 1.82 4.60 1.67
N TRP A 28 1.56 5.52 2.59
CA TRP A 28 2.48 6.60 2.92
C TRP A 28 3.84 6.05 3.40
N HIS A 29 3.80 5.12 4.35
CA HIS A 29 5.03 4.50 4.88
C HIS A 29 5.77 3.71 3.80
N LEU A 30 5.04 3.00 2.94
CA LEU A 30 5.66 2.26 1.85
C LEU A 30 6.40 3.19 0.89
N LYS A 31 5.77 4.29 0.48
CA LYS A 31 6.38 5.28 -0.42
C LYS A 31 7.58 5.97 0.23
N LYS A 32 7.54 6.16 1.54
CA LYS A 32 8.63 6.73 2.32
C LYS A 32 9.84 5.80 2.43
N GLY A 33 9.68 4.54 2.08
CA GLY A 33 10.72 3.52 2.18
C GLY A 33 10.67 2.71 3.46
N ASN A 34 9.60 2.82 4.25
CA ASN A 34 9.42 2.09 5.50
C ASN A 34 8.48 0.90 5.29
N TRP A 35 9.00 -0.13 4.62
CA TRP A 35 8.25 -1.34 4.28
C TRP A 35 7.66 -2.02 5.51
N GLU A 36 8.47 -2.12 6.58
CA GLU A 36 8.09 -2.86 7.79
C GLU A 36 6.88 -2.22 8.48
N GLU A 37 6.89 -0.89 8.65
CA GLU A 37 5.76 -0.18 9.24
C GLU A 37 4.50 -0.31 8.37
N SER A 38 4.65 -0.21 7.06
CA SER A 38 3.55 -0.41 6.12
C SER A 38 2.96 -1.81 6.27
N HIS A 39 3.81 -2.83 6.37
CA HIS A 39 3.41 -4.22 6.56
C HIS A 39 2.66 -4.42 7.88
N ASN A 40 3.14 -3.82 8.96
CA ASN A 40 2.49 -3.90 10.27
C ASN A 40 1.06 -3.33 10.22
N ILE A 41 0.88 -2.22 9.55
CA ILE A 41 -0.45 -1.61 9.40
C ILE A 41 -1.34 -2.50 8.52
N ALA A 42 -0.83 -2.94 7.38
CA ALA A 42 -1.62 -3.73 6.43
C ALA A 42 -2.06 -5.07 7.02
N GLN A 43 -1.18 -5.76 7.76
CA GLN A 43 -1.53 -7.06 8.34
C GLN A 43 -2.60 -6.94 9.43
N ASP A 44 -2.67 -5.81 10.12
CA ASP A 44 -3.66 -5.57 11.16
C ASP A 44 -4.97 -5.02 10.59
N LEU A 45 -4.99 -4.63 9.33
CA LEU A 45 -6.17 -4.13 8.64
C LEU A 45 -6.90 -5.30 7.98
N HIS A 46 -7.86 -5.88 8.70
CA HIS A 46 -8.59 -7.09 8.29
C HIS A 46 -9.72 -6.75 7.30
N THR A 47 -9.35 -6.21 6.15
CA THR A 47 -10.28 -5.79 5.08
C THR A 47 -9.69 -6.18 3.72
N PRO A 48 -10.50 -6.18 2.64
CA PRO A 48 -9.95 -6.37 1.29
C PRO A 48 -8.87 -5.35 0.94
N MET A 49 -9.01 -4.11 1.39
CA MET A 49 -7.98 -3.07 1.20
C MET A 49 -6.67 -3.46 1.88
N GLY A 50 -6.72 -3.93 3.13
CA GLY A 50 -5.54 -4.39 3.85
C GLY A 50 -4.86 -5.55 3.13
N SER A 51 -5.62 -6.52 2.64
CA SER A 51 -5.09 -7.65 1.88
C SER A 51 -4.46 -7.22 0.55
N TRP A 52 -5.05 -6.24 -0.11
CA TRP A 52 -4.54 -5.69 -1.37
C TRP A 52 -3.16 -5.04 -1.17
N ILE A 53 -3.05 -4.19 -0.15
CA ILE A 53 -1.77 -3.55 0.22
C ILE A 53 -0.75 -4.60 0.65
N HIS A 54 -1.17 -5.60 1.42
CA HIS A 54 -0.32 -6.70 1.86
C HIS A 54 0.28 -7.45 0.66
N GLY A 55 -0.54 -7.70 -0.37
CA GLY A 55 -0.07 -8.30 -1.62
C GLY A 55 1.00 -7.44 -2.30
N LEU A 56 0.77 -6.14 -2.41
CA LEU A 56 1.75 -5.21 -2.97
C LEU A 56 3.09 -5.26 -2.21
N LEU A 57 3.03 -5.30 -0.89
CA LEU A 57 4.24 -5.35 -0.05
C LEU A 57 5.06 -6.61 -0.33
N HIS A 58 4.41 -7.77 -0.50
CA HIS A 58 5.11 -9.01 -0.80
C HIS A 58 5.67 -9.04 -2.22
N VAL A 59 5.02 -8.40 -3.18
CA VAL A 59 5.60 -8.21 -4.53
C VAL A 59 6.91 -7.45 -4.43
N ILE A 60 6.91 -6.35 -3.68
CA ILE A 60 8.09 -5.48 -3.55
C ILE A 60 9.24 -6.21 -2.87
N GLU A 61 8.98 -7.06 -1.88
CA GLU A 61 10.04 -7.83 -1.24
C GLU A 61 10.51 -9.04 -2.04
N GLY A 62 9.85 -9.35 -3.17
CA GLY A 62 10.25 -10.44 -4.03
C GLY A 62 9.59 -11.79 -3.72
N ASP A 63 8.51 -11.82 -2.95
CA ASP A 63 7.78 -13.03 -2.58
C ASP A 63 6.46 -13.11 -3.35
N GLN A 64 6.55 -13.44 -4.64
CA GLN A 64 5.39 -13.45 -5.54
C GLN A 64 4.32 -14.47 -5.12
N GLY A 65 4.72 -15.63 -4.61
CA GLY A 65 3.76 -16.65 -4.16
C GLY A 65 2.90 -16.16 -3.01
N ASN A 66 3.52 -15.53 -2.02
CA ASN A 66 2.82 -14.94 -0.88
C ASN A 66 1.95 -13.76 -1.33
N ALA A 67 2.47 -12.93 -2.25
CA ALA A 67 1.72 -11.82 -2.82
C ALA A 67 0.43 -12.30 -3.47
N ASN A 68 0.50 -13.37 -4.26
CA ASN A 68 -0.67 -13.92 -4.96
C ASN A 68 -1.74 -14.41 -4.00
N TYR A 69 -1.34 -14.98 -2.86
CA TYR A 69 -2.28 -15.36 -1.80
C TYR A 69 -3.10 -14.15 -1.32
N TRP A 70 -2.42 -13.03 -1.05
CA TRP A 70 -3.08 -11.82 -0.55
C TRP A 70 -3.93 -11.13 -1.62
N PHE A 71 -3.49 -11.13 -2.88
CA PHE A 71 -4.31 -10.60 -3.97
C PHE A 71 -5.59 -11.41 -4.15
N ALA A 72 -5.50 -12.73 -4.10
CA ALA A 72 -6.69 -13.59 -4.18
C ALA A 72 -7.65 -13.32 -3.01
N LYS A 73 -7.11 -13.16 -1.81
CA LYS A 73 -7.91 -12.84 -0.62
C LYS A 73 -8.59 -11.48 -0.75
N ALA A 74 -7.95 -10.52 -1.40
CA ALA A 74 -8.51 -9.20 -1.66
C ALA A 74 -9.53 -9.18 -2.81
N GLY A 75 -9.61 -10.26 -3.59
CA GLY A 75 -10.43 -10.29 -4.80
C GLY A 75 -9.84 -9.43 -5.92
N LYS A 76 -8.52 -9.33 -5.98
CA LYS A 76 -7.80 -8.48 -6.93
C LYS A 76 -6.89 -9.30 -7.83
N PRO A 77 -6.62 -8.80 -9.07
CA PRO A 77 -5.67 -9.47 -9.96
C PRO A 77 -4.26 -9.49 -9.39
N SER A 78 -3.50 -10.52 -9.75
CA SER A 78 -2.08 -10.59 -9.43
C SER A 78 -1.31 -9.43 -10.07
N CYS A 79 -0.23 -9.01 -9.41
CA CYS A 79 0.63 -7.92 -9.87
C CYS A 79 2.08 -8.40 -9.80
N ARG A 80 2.89 -8.01 -10.78
CA ARG A 80 4.33 -8.29 -10.80
C ARG A 80 5.12 -7.08 -10.32
N LEU A 81 6.38 -7.32 -9.95
CA LEU A 81 7.29 -6.26 -9.48
C LEU A 81 7.40 -5.09 -10.48
N ALA A 82 7.42 -5.38 -11.78
CA ALA A 82 7.51 -4.33 -12.81
C ALA A 82 6.33 -3.34 -12.75
N ASP A 83 5.19 -3.76 -12.22
CA ASP A 83 3.96 -2.97 -12.15
C ASP A 83 3.67 -2.45 -10.73
N ALA A 84 4.58 -2.66 -9.78
CA ALA A 84 4.35 -2.31 -8.38
C ALA A 84 4.07 -0.81 -8.17
N ASP A 85 4.81 0.07 -8.85
CA ASP A 85 4.59 1.51 -8.72
C ASP A 85 3.21 1.92 -9.25
N ALA A 86 2.79 1.33 -10.36
CA ALA A 86 1.47 1.58 -10.94
C ALA A 86 0.38 1.08 -9.99
N LEU A 87 0.58 -0.09 -9.38
CA LEU A 87 -0.38 -0.63 -8.40
C LEU A 87 -0.46 0.25 -7.16
N TRP A 88 0.68 0.75 -6.66
CA TRP A 88 0.67 1.68 -5.53
C TRP A 88 -0.23 2.89 -5.83
N ALA A 89 -0.07 3.48 -7.01
CA ALA A 89 -0.87 4.64 -7.42
C ALA A 89 -2.36 4.28 -7.55
N GLN A 90 -2.66 3.10 -8.07
CA GLN A 90 -4.04 2.61 -8.20
C GLN A 90 -4.69 2.46 -6.82
N ILE A 91 -4.01 1.84 -5.87
CA ILE A 91 -4.53 1.66 -4.51
C ILE A 91 -4.67 3.02 -3.83
N ALA A 92 -3.69 3.91 -4.00
CA ALA A 92 -3.74 5.26 -3.45
C ALA A 92 -4.95 6.04 -3.94
N ALA A 93 -5.30 5.91 -5.22
CA ALA A 93 -6.48 6.54 -5.78
C ALA A 93 -7.78 6.03 -5.14
N VAL A 94 -7.86 4.75 -4.82
CA VAL A 94 -9.04 4.15 -4.17
C VAL A 94 -9.16 4.62 -2.73
N VAL A 95 -8.07 4.56 -1.97
CA VAL A 95 -8.09 4.89 -0.54
C VAL A 95 -8.18 6.38 -0.27
N SER A 96 -7.89 7.21 -1.27
CA SER A 96 -7.97 8.68 -1.18
C SER A 96 -9.34 9.26 -1.55
N ARG A 97 -10.31 8.43 -1.87
CA ARG A 97 -11.66 8.87 -2.21
C ARG A 97 -12.42 9.44 -1.01
#